data_5b7c9f471813e4ea5a5f9cdf107ae329
#
_entry.id   5b7c9f471813e4ea5a5f9cdf107ae329
#
_cell.length_a   1.000
_cell.length_b   1.000
_cell.length_c   1.000
_cell.angle_alpha   90.00
_cell.angle_beta   90.00
_cell.angle_gamma   90.00
#
_symmetry.space_group_name_H-M   'P 1'
#
loop_
_entity.id
_entity.type
_entity.pdbx_description
1 polymer ?
#
loop_
_entity_poly.entity_id
_entity_poly.type
_entity_poly.pdbx_seq_one_letter_code
_entity_poly.pdbx_strand_id
1 'polypeptide(L)'
;MKRLSIGAFFGVLLAIGWILTPTRAAQSSTSSPNSGASGHGKMRFKVLYTSEHLPPEAQKVLTSAHGGFTVDVRPGKGETYFSLKGAGIIQISADMKTTRLLPTPPEMKKTNLHNSTIWHAPDGSSHLLFPDNEGGHVFITNLDGKLEYTLNIPEGGVDLGHPVATDYFKGRGNFIPTDVEQLDGLLYVSTGYSNLDFVLTARILSANPVKAVWHDLAFGGRGAGPGQFGTGHGITVPPGMKRLDISDRPNSEIDRFTRYGQYLSTLRMPLGSFPCDIYYLGKNAVVGSLHGPDRSKGAPIYILEEDKLISTVMAKEDLGLKNFQHIHNAVLREHGNKLYIIAQAWNPGDFAILEQVN
;
A
#
# COMPACT_ATOMS: atom_id res chain seq x y z
N MET A 1 -50.01 -8.85 -66.59
CA MET A 1 -49.57 -7.68 -67.35
C MET A 1 -49.69 -6.45 -66.47
N LYS A 2 -48.61 -5.93 -65.96
CA LYS A 2 -48.43 -4.52 -65.56
C LYS A 2 -46.95 -4.32 -65.27
N ARG A 3 -46.44 -3.23 -65.83
CA ARG A 3 -45.04 -2.92 -66.07
C ARG A 3 -44.30 -2.43 -64.80
N LEU A 4 -43.02 -2.83 -64.69
CA LEU A 4 -42.01 -2.20 -63.82
C LEU A 4 -41.76 -0.75 -64.25
N SER A 5 -41.57 0.13 -63.26
CA SER A 5 -40.88 1.40 -63.47
C SER A 5 -39.68 1.47 -62.49
N ILE A 6 -38.52 1.67 -63.09
CA ILE A 6 -37.22 1.79 -62.43
C ILE A 6 -37.05 3.26 -62.06
N GLY A 7 -36.90 3.56 -60.77
CA GLY A 7 -36.47 4.89 -60.26
C GLY A 7 -35.01 4.85 -59.85
N ALA A 8 -34.17 5.61 -60.53
CA ALA A 8 -32.79 5.80 -60.22
C ALA A 8 -32.64 6.78 -59.03
N PHE A 9 -31.99 6.33 -57.97
CA PHE A 9 -31.54 7.24 -56.87
C PHE A 9 -30.05 7.53 -57.03
N PHE A 10 -29.74 8.79 -57.25
CA PHE A 10 -28.36 9.30 -57.18
C PHE A 10 -27.94 9.38 -55.72
N GLY A 11 -26.96 8.57 -55.30
CA GLY A 11 -26.34 8.65 -54.03
C GLY A 11 -25.15 9.65 -54.05
N VAL A 12 -25.25 10.70 -53.29
CA VAL A 12 -24.13 11.61 -53.01
C VAL A 12 -23.22 10.98 -51.97
N LEU A 13 -22.01 10.62 -52.36
CA LEU A 13 -20.93 10.20 -51.46
C LEU A 13 -20.33 11.42 -50.76
N LEU A 14 -20.66 11.63 -49.50
CA LEU A 14 -19.94 12.53 -48.61
C LEU A 14 -18.67 11.80 -48.09
N ALA A 15 -17.51 12.17 -48.60
CA ALA A 15 -16.23 11.74 -48.06
C ALA A 15 -15.96 12.50 -46.77
N ILE A 16 -16.13 11.82 -45.63
CA ILE A 16 -15.69 12.33 -44.33
C ILE A 16 -14.18 12.01 -44.19
N GLY A 17 -13.39 13.06 -44.42
CA GLY A 17 -11.94 12.97 -44.16
C GLY A 17 -11.67 12.90 -42.65
N TRP A 18 -11.16 11.77 -42.20
CA TRP A 18 -10.59 11.63 -40.86
C TRP A 18 -9.24 12.38 -40.82
N ILE A 19 -9.21 13.52 -40.11
CA ILE A 19 -7.95 14.17 -39.76
C ILE A 19 -7.34 13.36 -38.63
N LEU A 20 -6.39 12.49 -38.95
CA LEU A 20 -5.52 11.85 -37.97
C LEU A 20 -4.60 12.92 -37.39
N THR A 21 -4.91 13.43 -36.21
CA THR A 21 -3.97 14.17 -35.40
C THR A 21 -2.89 13.17 -34.91
N PRO A 22 -1.60 13.45 -35.14
CA PRO A 22 -0.57 12.56 -34.62
C PRO A 22 -0.57 12.66 -33.10
N THR A 23 -0.94 11.59 -32.43
CA THR A 23 -0.67 11.39 -31.01
C THR A 23 0.84 11.51 -30.80
N ARG A 24 1.25 12.58 -30.15
CA ARG A 24 2.64 12.80 -29.74
C ARG A 24 3.02 11.66 -28.80
N ALA A 25 3.82 10.73 -29.29
CA ALA A 25 4.40 9.68 -28.47
C ALA A 25 5.14 10.36 -27.29
N ALA A 26 4.82 9.93 -26.08
CA ALA A 26 5.55 10.36 -24.91
C ALA A 26 7.03 10.02 -25.14
N GLN A 27 7.87 11.05 -25.19
CA GLN A 27 9.31 10.86 -25.26
C GLN A 27 9.74 10.14 -23.98
N SER A 28 10.13 8.88 -24.10
CA SER A 28 10.87 8.20 -23.07
C SER A 28 12.20 8.94 -22.91
N SER A 29 12.31 9.77 -21.87
CA SER A 29 13.60 10.36 -21.51
C SER A 29 14.49 9.21 -21.03
N THR A 30 15.40 8.76 -21.88
CA THR A 30 16.47 7.85 -21.50
C THR A 30 17.35 8.59 -20.49
N SER A 31 17.27 8.20 -19.22
CA SER A 31 18.24 8.62 -18.22
C SER A 31 19.62 8.12 -18.64
N SER A 32 20.59 9.02 -18.64
CA SER A 32 21.99 8.65 -18.90
C SER A 32 22.44 7.58 -17.90
N PRO A 33 23.07 6.48 -18.34
CA PRO A 33 23.47 5.40 -17.46
C PRO A 33 24.73 5.78 -16.67
N ASN A 34 24.66 6.62 -15.66
CA ASN A 34 25.72 6.85 -14.64
C ASN A 34 25.46 8.02 -13.69
N SER A 35 24.22 8.39 -13.42
CA SER A 35 23.97 9.52 -12.50
C SER A 35 23.94 9.14 -11.01
N GLY A 36 24.00 7.85 -10.67
CA GLY A 36 23.81 7.38 -9.29
C GLY A 36 22.45 7.76 -8.68
N ALA A 37 21.49 8.20 -9.51
CA ALA A 37 20.17 8.61 -9.11
C ALA A 37 19.10 8.13 -10.10
N SER A 38 17.93 7.77 -9.57
CA SER A 38 16.75 7.30 -10.33
C SER A 38 15.58 8.24 -10.15
N GLY A 39 14.66 8.27 -11.11
CA GLY A 39 13.48 9.14 -11.10
C GLY A 39 13.53 10.26 -12.13
N HIS A 40 12.54 11.17 -12.09
CA HIS A 40 12.36 12.23 -13.10
C HIS A 40 12.19 13.62 -12.46
N GLY A 41 12.59 14.66 -13.20
CA GLY A 41 12.44 16.05 -12.77
C GLY A 41 13.06 16.32 -11.41
N LYS A 42 12.31 16.92 -10.52
CA LYS A 42 12.71 17.17 -9.13
C LYS A 42 12.58 15.93 -8.22
N MET A 43 11.87 14.89 -8.68
CA MET A 43 11.65 13.65 -7.91
C MET A 43 12.66 12.59 -8.36
N ARG A 44 13.95 12.90 -8.17
CA ARG A 44 15.08 11.99 -8.36
C ARG A 44 15.71 11.67 -7.03
N PHE A 45 16.12 10.41 -6.87
CA PHE A 45 16.63 9.89 -5.61
C PHE A 45 17.90 9.07 -5.83
N LYS A 46 18.81 9.14 -4.84
CA LYS A 46 20.01 8.29 -4.73
C LYS A 46 19.96 7.47 -3.46
N VAL A 47 20.72 6.41 -3.38
CA VAL A 47 20.83 5.62 -2.14
C VAL A 47 21.54 6.44 -1.06
N LEU A 48 20.91 6.54 0.11
CA LEU A 48 21.51 7.11 1.33
C LEU A 48 21.99 6.00 2.25
N TYR A 49 21.10 5.04 2.54
CA TYR A 49 21.38 3.89 3.39
C TYR A 49 20.85 2.61 2.76
N THR A 50 21.55 1.51 3.01
CA THR A 50 21.15 0.14 2.66
C THR A 50 20.81 -0.66 3.93
N SER A 51 20.61 -1.94 3.79
CA SER A 51 20.33 -2.87 4.88
C SER A 51 21.38 -2.86 6.01
N GLU A 52 22.61 -2.43 5.74
CA GLU A 52 23.65 -2.27 6.77
C GLU A 52 23.29 -1.23 7.83
N HIS A 53 22.35 -0.36 7.53
CA HIS A 53 21.82 0.64 8.46
C HIS A 53 20.90 0.04 9.53
N LEU A 54 20.40 -1.17 9.33
CA LEU A 54 19.51 -1.84 10.29
C LEU A 54 20.31 -2.48 11.44
N PRO A 55 19.65 -2.71 12.60
CA PRO A 55 20.26 -3.46 13.68
C PRO A 55 20.77 -4.85 13.23
N PRO A 56 21.87 -5.38 13.76
CA PRO A 56 22.44 -6.65 13.32
C PRO A 56 21.47 -7.84 13.34
N GLU A 57 20.56 -7.88 14.31
CA GLU A 57 19.53 -8.91 14.41
C GLU A 57 18.53 -8.82 13.25
N ALA A 58 18.18 -7.60 12.84
CA ALA A 58 17.30 -7.34 11.69
C ALA A 58 17.99 -7.74 10.37
N GLN A 59 19.28 -7.42 10.22
CA GLN A 59 20.05 -7.80 9.02
C GLN A 59 20.07 -9.31 8.80
N LYS A 60 20.17 -10.11 9.88
CA LYS A 60 20.22 -11.58 9.80
C LYS A 60 18.95 -12.22 9.23
N VAL A 61 17.80 -11.56 9.38
CA VAL A 61 16.50 -12.09 8.96
C VAL A 61 15.90 -11.33 7.78
N LEU A 62 16.60 -10.34 7.25
CA LEU A 62 16.09 -9.42 6.25
C LEU A 62 15.64 -10.10 4.95
N THR A 63 16.27 -11.21 4.56
CA THR A 63 15.89 -11.96 3.35
C THR A 63 14.46 -12.49 3.38
N SER A 64 13.85 -12.61 4.57
CA SER A 64 12.45 -12.97 4.77
C SER A 64 11.53 -11.76 4.96
N ALA A 65 12.02 -10.54 4.75
CA ALA A 65 11.24 -9.32 4.93
C ALA A 65 9.96 -9.32 4.08
N HIS A 66 8.84 -9.06 4.72
CA HIS A 66 7.52 -9.03 4.09
C HIS A 66 6.60 -8.14 4.93
N GLY A 67 6.98 -6.88 5.11
CA GLY A 67 6.29 -5.91 5.95
C GLY A 67 6.10 -4.56 5.28
N GLY A 68 5.48 -3.63 5.98
CA GLY A 68 5.28 -2.26 5.56
C GLY A 68 5.59 -1.28 6.66
N PHE A 69 5.71 -0.01 6.28
CA PHE A 69 6.10 1.09 7.14
C PHE A 69 4.92 1.92 7.57
N THR A 70 5.00 2.46 8.79
CA THR A 70 4.17 3.58 9.23
C THR A 70 5.03 4.69 9.81
N VAL A 71 4.54 5.92 9.72
CA VAL A 71 5.28 7.12 10.12
C VAL A 71 4.49 7.89 11.17
N ASP A 72 5.13 8.29 12.26
CA ASP A 72 4.54 9.22 13.21
C ASP A 72 4.55 10.65 12.63
N VAL A 73 3.41 11.05 12.09
CA VAL A 73 3.25 12.34 11.38
C VAL A 73 2.91 13.51 12.33
N ARG A 74 2.90 13.30 13.64
CA ARG A 74 2.63 14.37 14.61
C ARG A 74 3.72 15.44 14.55
N PRO A 75 3.38 16.72 14.83
CA PRO A 75 4.37 17.80 14.88
C PRO A 75 5.57 17.47 15.80
N GLY A 76 6.78 17.66 15.28
CA GLY A 76 8.03 17.40 16.00
C GLY A 76 8.39 15.91 16.16
N LYS A 77 7.60 15.02 15.58
CA LYS A 77 7.86 13.60 15.44
C LYS A 77 8.35 13.27 14.03
N GLY A 78 8.35 12.01 13.68
CA GLY A 78 8.81 11.60 12.37
C GLY A 78 9.47 10.22 12.41
N GLU A 79 9.41 9.54 13.53
CA GLU A 79 9.86 8.15 13.64
C GLU A 79 9.08 7.28 12.66
N THR A 80 9.76 6.36 12.03
CA THR A 80 9.16 5.37 11.14
C THR A 80 9.27 4.00 11.79
N TYR A 81 8.20 3.22 11.72
CA TYR A 81 8.12 1.89 12.33
C TYR A 81 7.81 0.85 11.24
N PHE A 82 8.37 -0.32 11.41
CA PHE A 82 8.07 -1.52 10.62
C PHE A 82 8.48 -2.76 11.40
N SER A 83 8.19 -3.94 10.90
CA SER A 83 8.57 -5.18 11.55
C SER A 83 9.28 -6.14 10.62
N LEU A 84 10.10 -7.01 11.21
CA LEU A 84 10.70 -8.14 10.52
C LEU A 84 10.50 -9.41 11.34
N LYS A 85 9.95 -10.44 10.71
CA LYS A 85 9.83 -11.76 11.31
C LYS A 85 11.19 -12.27 11.80
N GLY A 86 11.27 -12.66 13.06
CA GLY A 86 12.51 -13.07 13.72
C GLY A 86 13.26 -11.95 14.46
N ALA A 87 13.13 -10.70 14.03
CA ALA A 87 13.72 -9.54 14.72
C ALA A 87 12.72 -8.80 15.60
N GLY A 88 11.51 -8.58 15.12
CA GLY A 88 10.47 -7.80 15.78
C GLY A 88 10.31 -6.40 15.21
N ILE A 89 9.82 -5.47 16.00
CA ILE A 89 9.52 -4.08 15.61
C ILE A 89 10.81 -3.27 15.57
N ILE A 90 11.00 -2.54 14.48
CA ILE A 90 12.13 -1.64 14.24
C ILE A 90 11.61 -0.20 14.19
N GLN A 91 12.31 0.69 14.86
CA GLN A 91 12.10 2.13 14.79
C GLN A 91 13.27 2.78 14.06
N ILE A 92 12.97 3.64 13.10
CA ILE A 92 13.91 4.55 12.43
C ILE A 92 13.69 5.93 13.03
N SER A 93 14.76 6.61 13.42
CA SER A 93 14.67 7.97 13.98
C SER A 93 14.10 8.99 12.99
N ALA A 94 13.56 10.10 13.50
CA ALA A 94 12.96 11.17 12.70
C ALA A 94 13.92 11.73 11.63
N ASP A 95 15.21 11.80 11.94
CA ASP A 95 16.27 12.26 11.03
C ASP A 95 16.86 11.12 10.19
N MET A 96 16.33 9.91 10.32
CA MET A 96 16.71 8.66 9.63
C MET A 96 18.16 8.18 9.90
N LYS A 97 18.90 8.81 10.82
CA LYS A 97 20.31 8.48 11.08
C LYS A 97 20.51 7.26 11.97
N THR A 98 19.50 6.87 12.73
CA THR A 98 19.60 5.73 13.63
C THR A 98 18.41 4.78 13.48
N THR A 99 18.67 3.51 13.70
CA THR A 99 17.68 2.46 13.76
C THR A 99 17.82 1.66 15.04
N ARG A 100 16.73 1.19 15.60
CA ARG A 100 16.77 0.35 16.80
C ARG A 100 15.64 -0.67 16.80
N LEU A 101 15.87 -1.79 17.46
CA LEU A 101 14.82 -2.75 17.80
C LEU A 101 14.05 -2.26 19.03
N LEU A 102 12.73 -2.39 18.97
CA LEU A 102 11.88 -2.21 20.13
C LEU A 102 11.65 -3.53 20.85
N PRO A 103 11.40 -3.50 22.17
CA PRO A 103 10.86 -4.66 22.87
C PRO A 103 9.65 -5.19 22.12
N THR A 104 9.72 -6.46 21.67
CA THR A 104 8.64 -7.09 20.88
C THR A 104 8.32 -8.43 21.50
N PRO A 105 7.05 -8.71 21.82
CA PRO A 105 6.64 -10.00 22.39
C PRO A 105 7.01 -11.19 21.50
N PRO A 106 7.34 -12.34 22.09
CA PRO A 106 7.77 -13.53 21.32
C PRO A 106 6.75 -13.99 20.29
N GLU A 107 5.44 -13.89 20.59
CA GLU A 107 4.35 -14.24 19.70
C GLU A 107 4.32 -13.36 18.44
N MET A 108 4.67 -12.08 18.56
CA MET A 108 4.77 -11.15 17.43
C MET A 108 6.08 -11.36 16.64
N LYS A 109 7.19 -11.72 17.30
CA LYS A 109 8.47 -11.94 16.63
C LYS A 109 8.47 -13.18 15.72
N LYS A 110 7.72 -14.22 16.06
CA LYS A 110 7.72 -15.50 15.33
C LYS A 110 6.84 -15.51 14.07
N THR A 111 6.01 -14.50 13.90
CA THR A 111 5.04 -14.39 12.81
C THR A 111 5.35 -13.21 11.86
N ASN A 112 4.69 -13.15 10.72
CA ASN A 112 4.85 -12.04 9.79
C ASN A 112 3.83 -10.94 10.09
N LEU A 113 4.31 -9.84 10.67
CA LEU A 113 3.54 -8.60 10.84
C LEU A 113 3.62 -7.83 9.52
N HIS A 114 2.60 -8.00 8.68
CA HIS A 114 2.68 -7.71 7.25
C HIS A 114 2.84 -6.22 6.92
N ASN A 115 1.83 -5.40 7.16
CA ASN A 115 1.93 -3.94 7.07
C ASN A 115 1.86 -3.32 8.47
N SER A 116 1.83 -2.00 8.55
CA SER A 116 1.67 -1.33 9.83
C SER A 116 1.04 0.04 9.68
N THR A 117 0.23 0.42 10.67
CA THR A 117 -0.37 1.74 10.77
C THR A 117 -0.18 2.28 12.16
N ILE A 118 -0.13 3.61 12.29
CA ILE A 118 -0.11 4.30 13.56
C ILE A 118 -1.46 4.95 13.82
N TRP A 119 -2.06 4.63 14.97
CA TRP A 119 -3.29 5.21 15.44
C TRP A 119 -3.03 6.18 16.57
N HIS A 120 -3.39 7.45 16.36
CA HIS A 120 -3.39 8.48 17.40
C HIS A 120 -4.78 8.60 17.98
N ALA A 121 -4.93 8.15 19.22
CA ALA A 121 -6.22 8.12 19.89
C ALA A 121 -6.62 9.51 20.45
N PRO A 122 -7.93 9.79 20.59
CA PRO A 122 -8.42 11.07 21.12
C PRO A 122 -7.98 11.38 22.57
N ASP A 123 -7.59 10.37 23.36
CA ASP A 123 -7.07 10.54 24.72
C ASP A 123 -5.58 10.93 24.76
N GLY A 124 -4.94 11.08 23.57
CA GLY A 124 -3.53 11.43 23.42
C GLY A 124 -2.59 10.23 23.36
N SER A 125 -3.07 9.00 23.61
CA SER A 125 -2.26 7.80 23.42
C SER A 125 -2.01 7.54 21.94
N SER A 126 -0.96 6.76 21.64
CA SER A 126 -0.64 6.36 20.26
C SER A 126 -0.27 4.90 20.22
N HIS A 127 -0.76 4.22 19.22
CA HIS A 127 -0.68 2.78 19.06
C HIS A 127 -0.17 2.40 17.68
N LEU A 128 0.60 1.31 17.61
CA LEU A 128 0.98 0.67 16.36
C LEU A 128 0.03 -0.51 16.12
N LEU A 129 -0.48 -0.61 14.92
CA LEU A 129 -1.37 -1.66 14.45
C LEU A 129 -0.59 -2.55 13.48
N PHE A 130 -0.61 -3.86 13.69
CA PHE A 130 0.09 -4.83 12.87
C PHE A 130 -0.84 -5.98 12.48
N PRO A 131 -1.19 -6.13 11.19
CA PRO A 131 -1.87 -7.33 10.72
C PRO A 131 -0.88 -8.49 10.68
N ASP A 132 -1.24 -9.59 11.31
CA ASP A 132 -0.49 -10.85 11.30
C ASP A 132 -1.08 -11.79 10.25
N ASN A 133 -0.46 -11.87 9.09
CA ASN A 133 -0.98 -12.66 7.98
C ASN A 133 -0.64 -14.15 8.06
N GLU A 134 0.13 -14.59 9.04
CA GLU A 134 0.39 -16.01 9.29
C GLU A 134 -0.46 -16.56 10.44
N GLY A 135 -0.62 -15.79 11.52
CA GLY A 135 -1.39 -16.20 12.70
C GLY A 135 -2.85 -15.78 12.67
N GLY A 136 -3.24 -14.89 11.76
CA GLY A 136 -4.63 -14.45 11.64
C GLY A 136 -5.09 -13.55 12.79
N HIS A 137 -4.30 -12.52 13.10
CA HIS A 137 -4.59 -11.55 14.15
C HIS A 137 -4.34 -10.13 13.66
N VAL A 138 -4.84 -9.13 14.42
CA VAL A 138 -4.31 -7.77 14.39
C VAL A 138 -3.76 -7.47 15.78
N PHE A 139 -2.46 -7.29 15.88
CA PHE A 139 -1.80 -6.88 17.13
C PHE A 139 -1.80 -5.37 17.25
N ILE A 140 -2.06 -4.88 18.46
CA ILE A 140 -2.01 -3.45 18.80
C ILE A 140 -1.01 -3.28 19.94
N THR A 141 0.03 -2.47 19.68
CA THR A 141 1.06 -2.14 20.68
C THR A 141 1.08 -0.65 20.96
N ASN A 142 1.71 -0.24 22.07
CA ASN A 142 2.14 1.14 22.19
C ASN A 142 3.37 1.43 21.30
N LEU A 143 3.84 2.68 21.25
CA LEU A 143 5.00 3.06 20.42
C LEU A 143 6.33 2.49 20.92
N ASP A 144 6.37 1.94 22.14
CA ASP A 144 7.54 1.24 22.68
C ASP A 144 7.54 -0.26 22.39
N GLY A 145 6.56 -0.77 21.65
CA GLY A 145 6.45 -2.16 21.23
C GLY A 145 5.78 -3.08 22.24
N LYS A 146 5.23 -2.55 23.35
CA LYS A 146 4.48 -3.34 24.32
C LYS A 146 3.10 -3.69 23.75
N LEU A 147 2.77 -4.98 23.70
CA LEU A 147 1.44 -5.47 23.29
C LEU A 147 0.36 -4.98 24.28
N GLU A 148 -0.69 -4.39 23.73
CA GLU A 148 -1.84 -3.88 24.51
C GLU A 148 -3.12 -4.59 24.17
N TYR A 149 -3.27 -5.09 22.94
CA TYR A 149 -4.47 -5.82 22.51
C TYR A 149 -4.18 -6.73 21.32
N THR A 150 -4.97 -7.80 21.21
CA THR A 150 -5.00 -8.68 20.04
C THR A 150 -6.45 -8.81 19.58
N LEU A 151 -6.72 -8.33 18.37
CA LEU A 151 -7.97 -8.59 17.68
C LEU A 151 -7.86 -9.94 16.97
N ASN A 152 -8.58 -10.92 17.47
CA ASN A 152 -8.59 -12.28 16.94
C ASN A 152 -9.47 -12.38 15.69
N ILE A 153 -9.36 -13.47 14.95
CA ILE A 153 -10.24 -13.84 13.84
C ILE A 153 -11.73 -13.67 14.24
N PRO A 154 -12.61 -13.21 13.35
CA PRO A 154 -14.04 -13.14 13.64
C PRO A 154 -14.59 -14.52 14.06
N GLU A 155 -15.24 -14.60 15.21
CA GLU A 155 -15.88 -15.83 15.65
C GLU A 155 -17.06 -16.19 14.75
N GLY A 156 -17.32 -17.49 14.57
CA GLY A 156 -18.44 -17.96 13.78
C GLY A 156 -19.78 -17.52 14.40
N GLY A 157 -20.52 -16.69 13.67
CA GLY A 157 -21.80 -16.13 14.11
C GLY A 157 -21.79 -14.63 14.38
N VAL A 158 -20.64 -13.98 14.37
CA VAL A 158 -20.55 -12.51 14.37
C VAL A 158 -21.14 -12.00 13.06
N ASP A 159 -22.08 -11.05 13.13
CA ASP A 159 -22.57 -10.34 11.95
C ASP A 159 -21.51 -9.31 11.51
N LEU A 160 -21.03 -9.47 10.30
CA LEU A 160 -20.03 -8.57 9.68
C LEU A 160 -20.67 -7.57 8.70
N GLY A 161 -22.01 -7.46 8.68
CA GLY A 161 -22.74 -6.51 7.84
C GLY A 161 -22.80 -6.89 6.36
N HIS A 162 -22.19 -8.02 5.96
CA HIS A 162 -22.24 -8.55 4.60
C HIS A 162 -22.43 -10.07 4.65
N PRO A 163 -23.47 -10.62 3.97
CA PRO A 163 -23.80 -12.06 4.07
C PRO A 163 -22.63 -12.97 3.70
N VAL A 164 -21.90 -12.65 2.62
CA VAL A 164 -20.75 -13.46 2.17
C VAL A 164 -19.64 -13.47 3.24
N ALA A 165 -19.33 -12.33 3.85
CA ALA A 165 -18.32 -12.26 4.90
C ALA A 165 -18.76 -13.01 6.16
N THR A 166 -20.00 -12.83 6.59
CA THR A 166 -20.58 -13.51 7.75
C THR A 166 -20.61 -15.04 7.55
N ASP A 167 -21.08 -15.52 6.39
CA ASP A 167 -21.13 -16.95 6.09
C ASP A 167 -19.72 -17.56 5.92
N TYR A 168 -18.76 -16.80 5.39
CA TYR A 168 -17.37 -17.25 5.26
C TYR A 168 -16.76 -17.62 6.63
N PHE A 169 -16.89 -16.76 7.64
CA PHE A 169 -16.36 -17.03 8.98
C PHE A 169 -17.21 -18.03 9.76
N LYS A 170 -18.52 -18.08 9.53
CA LYS A 170 -19.39 -19.15 10.05
C LYS A 170 -18.96 -20.52 9.53
N GLY A 171 -18.52 -20.58 8.25
CA GLY A 171 -17.91 -21.75 7.63
C GLY A 171 -16.45 -22.00 8.02
N ARG A 172 -15.89 -21.26 8.99
CA ARG A 172 -14.49 -21.32 9.43
C ARG A 172 -13.50 -20.96 8.31
N GLY A 173 -13.82 -19.95 7.52
CA GLY A 173 -12.90 -19.39 6.53
C GLY A 173 -11.61 -18.87 7.19
N ASN A 174 -10.50 -18.90 6.45
CA ASN A 174 -9.22 -18.39 6.94
C ASN A 174 -9.23 -16.85 7.01
N PHE A 175 -8.52 -16.32 8.00
CA PHE A 175 -8.31 -14.88 8.14
C PHE A 175 -6.83 -14.58 7.93
N ILE A 176 -6.52 -13.98 6.77
CA ILE A 176 -5.16 -13.61 6.38
C ILE A 176 -5.16 -12.11 6.07
N PRO A 177 -5.05 -11.28 7.11
CA PRO A 177 -5.08 -9.83 6.94
C PRO A 177 -3.80 -9.35 6.23
N THR A 178 -3.95 -8.42 5.30
CA THR A 178 -2.84 -7.82 4.57
C THR A 178 -2.47 -6.44 5.10
N ASP A 179 -3.46 -5.69 5.59
CA ASP A 179 -3.24 -4.36 6.16
C ASP A 179 -4.36 -3.98 7.12
N VAL A 180 -4.11 -2.98 7.94
CA VAL A 180 -5.07 -2.41 8.87
C VAL A 180 -4.94 -0.90 8.92
N GLU A 181 -6.05 -0.18 8.86
CA GLU A 181 -6.08 1.27 8.96
C GLU A 181 -7.14 1.73 9.97
N GLN A 182 -6.98 2.92 10.50
CA GLN A 182 -7.92 3.49 11.47
C GLN A 182 -8.57 4.77 10.94
N LEU A 183 -9.91 4.83 10.98
CA LEU A 183 -10.66 6.03 10.64
C LEU A 183 -11.94 6.14 11.49
N ASP A 184 -12.14 7.31 12.13
CA ASP A 184 -13.36 7.66 12.87
C ASP A 184 -13.82 6.57 13.88
N GLY A 185 -12.88 5.96 14.61
CA GLY A 185 -13.18 4.96 15.66
C GLY A 185 -13.42 3.54 15.15
N LEU A 186 -13.19 3.30 13.86
CA LEU A 186 -13.18 1.97 13.27
C LEU A 186 -11.76 1.57 12.83
N LEU A 187 -11.42 0.32 12.98
CA LEU A 187 -10.34 -0.35 12.30
C LEU A 187 -10.89 -0.95 11.00
N TYR A 188 -10.18 -0.78 9.91
CA TYR A 188 -10.46 -1.38 8.60
C TYR A 188 -9.36 -2.36 8.28
N VAL A 189 -9.71 -3.62 8.09
CA VAL A 189 -8.75 -4.71 7.90
C VAL A 189 -8.93 -5.31 6.51
N SER A 190 -7.95 -5.10 5.63
CA SER A 190 -7.90 -5.76 4.32
C SER A 190 -7.56 -7.23 4.48
N THR A 191 -8.24 -8.11 3.73
CA THR A 191 -8.05 -9.57 3.81
C THR A 191 -7.64 -10.18 2.47
N GLY A 192 -6.86 -9.46 1.67
CA GLY A 192 -6.54 -9.82 0.28
C GLY A 192 -5.83 -11.16 0.09
N TYR A 193 -5.20 -11.70 1.13
CA TYR A 193 -4.61 -13.05 1.09
C TYR A 193 -5.57 -14.15 1.55
N SER A 194 -6.73 -13.80 2.10
CA SER A 194 -7.83 -14.72 2.32
C SER A 194 -8.55 -15.02 1.01
N ASN A 195 -9.27 -16.13 0.95
CA ASN A 195 -10.17 -16.39 -0.19
C ASN A 195 -11.35 -15.40 -0.26
N LEU A 196 -11.59 -14.68 0.83
CA LEU A 196 -12.68 -13.72 0.97
C LEU A 196 -12.45 -12.42 0.18
N ASP A 197 -11.24 -11.83 0.30
CA ASP A 197 -10.84 -10.56 -0.30
C ASP A 197 -11.81 -9.40 -0.02
N PHE A 198 -12.16 -9.23 1.25
CA PHE A 198 -12.99 -8.13 1.76
C PHE A 198 -12.18 -7.21 2.67
N VAL A 199 -12.66 -6.00 2.84
CA VAL A 199 -12.31 -5.17 3.99
C VAL A 199 -13.33 -5.43 5.09
N LEU A 200 -12.86 -5.89 6.25
CA LEU A 200 -13.65 -6.07 7.46
C LEU A 200 -13.46 -4.87 8.38
N THR A 201 -14.44 -4.61 9.24
CA THR A 201 -14.28 -3.52 10.22
C THR A 201 -14.40 -4.01 11.65
N ALA A 202 -13.67 -3.34 12.56
CA ALA A 202 -13.83 -3.52 13.99
C ALA A 202 -14.00 -2.16 14.66
N ARG A 203 -14.93 -2.07 15.61
CA ARG A 203 -15.18 -0.85 16.40
C ARG A 203 -14.22 -0.78 17.57
N ILE A 204 -13.52 0.33 17.70
CA ILE A 204 -12.71 0.65 18.87
C ILE A 204 -13.67 1.07 20.00
N LEU A 205 -13.62 0.36 21.11
CA LEU A 205 -14.43 0.64 22.29
C LEU A 205 -13.70 1.54 23.29
N SER A 206 -12.38 1.41 23.37
CA SER A 206 -11.52 2.25 24.22
C SER A 206 -10.08 2.21 23.71
N ALA A 207 -9.33 3.27 24.01
CA ALA A 207 -7.90 3.38 23.69
C ALA A 207 -7.01 3.00 24.90
N ASN A 208 -7.49 3.18 26.11
CA ASN A 208 -6.76 2.84 27.34
C ASN A 208 -7.70 2.28 28.41
N PRO A 209 -7.68 0.95 28.72
CA PRO A 209 -6.98 -0.08 27.93
C PRO A 209 -7.58 -0.24 26.54
N VAL A 210 -6.76 -0.64 25.56
CA VAL A 210 -7.23 -0.87 24.19
C VAL A 210 -8.25 -1.99 24.17
N LYS A 211 -9.40 -1.75 23.53
CA LYS A 211 -10.44 -2.75 23.25
C LYS A 211 -11.08 -2.48 21.91
N ALA A 212 -11.29 -3.53 21.13
CA ALA A 212 -11.99 -3.48 19.85
C ALA A 212 -12.85 -4.75 19.68
N VAL A 213 -13.93 -4.64 18.91
CA VAL A 213 -14.81 -5.76 18.56
C VAL A 213 -15.19 -5.67 17.10
N TRP A 214 -15.38 -6.81 16.45
CA TRP A 214 -15.85 -6.83 15.07
C TRP A 214 -17.16 -6.08 14.90
N HIS A 215 -17.30 -5.40 13.77
CA HIS A 215 -18.41 -4.49 13.48
C HIS A 215 -19.14 -4.93 12.21
N ASP A 216 -20.41 -4.59 12.12
CA ASP A 216 -21.37 -4.94 11.07
C ASP A 216 -21.21 -4.07 9.81
N LEU A 217 -19.98 -3.99 9.31
CA LEU A 217 -19.62 -3.34 8.04
C LEU A 217 -18.47 -4.11 7.38
N ALA A 218 -18.74 -4.74 6.26
CA ALA A 218 -17.73 -5.32 5.38
C ALA A 218 -18.06 -4.96 3.93
N PHE A 219 -17.02 -4.79 3.10
CA PHE A 219 -17.18 -4.41 1.71
C PHE A 219 -16.02 -4.93 0.84
N GLY A 220 -16.15 -4.83 -0.47
CA GLY A 220 -15.19 -5.35 -1.43
C GLY A 220 -15.63 -6.69 -1.99
N GLY A 221 -14.76 -7.67 -1.92
CA GLY A 221 -14.94 -9.02 -2.46
C GLY A 221 -14.19 -9.24 -3.76
N ARG A 222 -13.95 -10.49 -4.07
CA ARG A 222 -13.11 -10.89 -5.19
C ARG A 222 -13.71 -10.52 -6.54
N GLY A 223 -12.92 -9.84 -7.39
CA GLY A 223 -13.32 -9.47 -8.74
C GLY A 223 -12.42 -8.40 -9.37
N ALA A 224 -12.91 -7.84 -10.49
CA ALA A 224 -12.25 -6.74 -11.22
C ALA A 224 -13.24 -5.62 -11.56
N GLY A 225 -14.44 -5.67 -10.99
CA GLY A 225 -15.43 -4.62 -11.14
C GLY A 225 -15.21 -3.49 -10.12
N PRO A 226 -15.89 -2.34 -10.26
CA PRO A 226 -15.79 -1.23 -9.35
C PRO A 226 -16.01 -1.67 -7.89
N GLY A 227 -15.00 -1.44 -7.04
CA GLY A 227 -15.05 -1.79 -5.63
C GLY A 227 -14.88 -3.27 -5.31
N GLN A 228 -14.46 -4.09 -6.26
CA GLN A 228 -14.02 -5.47 -6.06
C GLN A 228 -12.50 -5.54 -6.17
N PHE A 229 -11.88 -6.56 -5.58
CA PHE A 229 -10.44 -6.72 -5.53
C PHE A 229 -9.98 -8.01 -6.20
N GLY A 230 -8.90 -7.94 -6.96
CA GLY A 230 -8.12 -9.11 -7.33
C GLY A 230 -7.23 -9.57 -6.17
N THR A 231 -6.70 -8.61 -5.42
CA THR A 231 -6.02 -8.75 -4.13
C THR A 231 -5.98 -7.37 -3.47
N GLY A 232 -6.94 -7.09 -2.60
CA GLY A 232 -6.97 -5.87 -1.78
C GLY A 232 -5.85 -5.92 -0.74
N HIS A 233 -4.75 -5.18 -0.98
CA HIS A 233 -3.51 -5.38 -0.25
C HIS A 233 -3.23 -4.31 0.80
N GLY A 234 -2.81 -3.11 0.39
CA GLY A 234 -2.62 -1.97 1.29
C GLY A 234 -3.92 -1.19 1.46
N ILE A 235 -4.15 -0.64 2.65
CA ILE A 235 -5.28 0.25 2.93
C ILE A 235 -4.76 1.48 3.65
N THR A 236 -5.07 2.66 3.12
CA THR A 236 -4.54 3.93 3.61
C THR A 236 -5.65 4.99 3.68
N VAL A 237 -5.63 5.78 4.74
CA VAL A 237 -6.44 7.00 4.87
C VAL A 237 -5.59 8.20 4.46
N PRO A 238 -5.90 8.89 3.33
CA PRO A 238 -5.17 10.09 2.96
C PRO A 238 -5.31 11.19 4.02
N PRO A 239 -4.23 11.94 4.33
CA PRO A 239 -4.24 12.96 5.38
C PRO A 239 -5.39 13.97 5.22
N GLY A 240 -6.14 14.16 6.31
CA GLY A 240 -7.28 15.10 6.34
C GLY A 240 -8.52 14.64 5.59
N MET A 241 -8.53 13.44 5.01
CA MET A 241 -9.68 12.90 4.29
C MET A 241 -10.43 11.85 5.12
N LYS A 242 -11.71 11.66 4.78
CA LYS A 242 -12.58 10.62 5.36
C LYS A 242 -12.92 9.56 4.31
N ARG A 243 -11.87 9.05 3.67
CA ARG A 243 -11.95 7.99 2.67
C ARG A 243 -10.84 6.98 2.88
N LEU A 244 -11.01 5.83 2.29
CA LEU A 244 -10.05 4.74 2.27
C LEU A 244 -9.56 4.57 0.84
N ASP A 245 -8.25 4.48 0.65
CA ASP A 245 -7.60 4.17 -0.61
C ASP A 245 -7.00 2.75 -0.47
N ILE A 246 -7.44 1.80 -1.31
CA ILE A 246 -7.10 0.39 -1.20
C ILE A 246 -6.35 -0.04 -2.46
N SER A 247 -5.13 -0.53 -2.30
CA SER A 247 -4.30 -1.00 -3.40
C SER A 247 -4.77 -2.37 -3.87
N ASP A 248 -5.17 -2.47 -5.14
CA ASP A 248 -5.57 -3.71 -5.77
C ASP A 248 -4.53 -4.17 -6.80
N ARG A 249 -3.76 -5.16 -6.42
CA ARG A 249 -2.57 -5.60 -7.16
C ARG A 249 -2.85 -6.02 -8.59
N PRO A 250 -3.61 -7.10 -8.87
CA PRO A 250 -3.75 -7.61 -10.23
C PRO A 250 -4.50 -6.66 -11.15
N ASN A 251 -5.39 -5.84 -10.60
CA ASN A 251 -6.18 -4.90 -11.39
C ASN A 251 -5.40 -3.61 -11.73
N SER A 252 -4.16 -3.47 -11.20
CA SER A 252 -3.28 -2.30 -11.44
C SER A 252 -3.92 -0.98 -11.04
N GLU A 253 -4.52 -0.94 -9.85
CA GLU A 253 -5.31 0.21 -9.43
C GLU A 253 -5.32 0.40 -7.90
N ILE A 254 -5.81 1.57 -7.50
CA ILE A 254 -6.10 1.90 -6.12
C ILE A 254 -7.56 2.34 -6.07
N ASP A 255 -8.38 1.57 -5.42
CA ASP A 255 -9.80 1.83 -5.28
C ASP A 255 -10.09 2.68 -4.06
N ARG A 256 -11.01 3.62 -4.22
CA ARG A 256 -11.39 4.60 -3.21
C ARG A 256 -12.78 4.35 -2.69
N PHE A 257 -12.91 4.40 -1.38
CA PHE A 257 -14.16 4.15 -0.69
C PHE A 257 -14.46 5.22 0.34
N THR A 258 -15.75 5.46 0.58
CA THR A 258 -16.15 6.16 1.81
C THR A 258 -15.84 5.31 3.03
N ARG A 259 -15.82 5.90 4.21
CA ARG A 259 -15.74 5.17 5.49
C ARG A 259 -16.88 4.16 5.71
N TYR A 260 -17.93 4.22 4.91
CA TYR A 260 -19.07 3.30 4.93
C TYR A 260 -18.96 2.18 3.89
N GLY A 261 -17.80 2.02 3.26
CA GLY A 261 -17.57 0.98 2.26
C GLY A 261 -18.21 1.23 0.90
N GLN A 262 -18.69 2.46 0.64
CA GLN A 262 -19.24 2.82 -0.67
C GLN A 262 -18.09 3.17 -1.62
N TYR A 263 -18.02 2.50 -2.76
CA TYR A 263 -17.07 2.81 -3.82
C TYR A 263 -17.26 4.24 -4.34
N LEU A 264 -16.15 4.94 -4.53
CA LEU A 264 -16.11 6.32 -5.02
C LEU A 264 -15.51 6.44 -6.42
N SER A 265 -14.32 5.89 -6.59
CA SER A 265 -13.54 6.01 -7.82
C SER A 265 -12.32 5.09 -7.78
N THR A 266 -11.63 4.98 -8.92
CA THR A 266 -10.38 4.25 -9.07
C THR A 266 -9.26 5.17 -9.54
N LEU A 267 -8.11 5.11 -8.89
CA LEU A 267 -6.85 5.66 -9.36
C LEU A 267 -6.10 4.58 -10.14
N ARG A 268 -5.98 4.75 -11.45
CA ARG A 268 -5.28 3.78 -12.32
C ARG A 268 -3.77 3.93 -12.20
N MET A 269 -3.10 2.82 -11.95
CA MET A 269 -1.66 2.69 -12.02
C MET A 269 -1.23 2.21 -13.44
N PRO A 270 0.05 2.33 -13.82
CA PRO A 270 0.51 1.78 -15.09
C PRO A 270 0.10 0.31 -15.24
N LEU A 271 -0.56 -0.02 -16.34
CA LEU A 271 -1.12 -1.35 -16.58
C LEU A 271 -0.05 -2.45 -16.44
N GLY A 272 -0.35 -3.48 -15.69
CA GLY A 272 0.57 -4.56 -15.34
C GLY A 272 1.37 -4.30 -14.07
N SER A 273 1.25 -3.11 -13.46
CA SER A 273 1.78 -2.85 -12.12
C SER A 273 0.92 -3.53 -11.05
N PHE A 274 1.58 -3.98 -9.99
CA PHE A 274 0.91 -4.54 -8.81
C PHE A 274 1.16 -3.62 -7.62
N PRO A 275 0.36 -2.54 -7.45
CA PRO A 275 0.53 -1.62 -6.33
C PRO A 275 0.33 -2.36 -5.00
N CYS A 276 1.28 -2.21 -4.08
CA CYS A 276 1.19 -2.87 -2.78
C CYS A 276 0.51 -1.99 -1.75
N ASP A 277 0.84 -0.70 -1.76
CA ASP A 277 0.31 0.29 -0.84
C ASP A 277 0.57 1.68 -1.40
N ILE A 278 -0.20 2.68 -0.93
CA ILE A 278 0.01 4.09 -1.23
C ILE A 278 0.23 4.86 0.06
N TYR A 279 1.29 5.65 0.12
CA TYR A 279 1.57 6.53 1.25
C TYR A 279 1.55 7.99 0.80
N TYR A 280 0.88 8.85 1.56
CA TYR A 280 0.70 10.27 1.25
C TYR A 280 1.58 11.17 2.11
N LEU A 281 2.19 12.19 1.49
CA LEU A 281 2.89 13.28 2.17
C LEU A 281 2.58 14.61 1.47
N GLY A 282 1.72 15.42 2.09
CA GLY A 282 1.22 16.65 1.47
C GLY A 282 0.49 16.37 0.16
N LYS A 283 0.93 17.00 -0.95
CA LYS A 283 0.38 16.77 -2.29
C LYS A 283 1.00 15.56 -3.02
N ASN A 284 2.07 15.00 -2.44
CA ASN A 284 2.77 13.86 -3.03
C ASN A 284 2.26 12.55 -2.45
N ALA A 285 2.35 11.50 -3.26
CA ALA A 285 2.19 10.14 -2.79
C ALA A 285 3.28 9.24 -3.38
N VAL A 286 3.60 8.16 -2.68
CA VAL A 286 4.48 7.11 -3.15
C VAL A 286 3.75 5.77 -3.15
N VAL A 287 3.98 4.97 -4.20
CA VAL A 287 3.42 3.62 -4.34
C VAL A 287 4.56 2.65 -4.61
N GLY A 288 4.79 1.73 -3.67
CA GLY A 288 5.62 0.57 -3.91
C GLY A 288 4.85 -0.47 -4.73
N SER A 289 5.46 -1.05 -5.75
CA SER A 289 4.82 -2.07 -6.57
C SER A 289 5.52 -3.40 -6.45
N LEU A 290 4.75 -4.49 -6.31
CA LEU A 290 5.31 -5.84 -6.34
C LEU A 290 5.92 -6.14 -7.71
N HIS A 291 5.29 -5.64 -8.75
CA HIS A 291 5.72 -5.73 -10.14
C HIS A 291 5.45 -4.43 -10.88
N GLY A 292 6.26 -4.14 -11.89
CA GLY A 292 5.99 -3.14 -12.91
C GLY A 292 5.37 -3.75 -14.17
N PRO A 293 5.08 -2.91 -15.19
CA PRO A 293 4.62 -3.35 -16.50
C PRO A 293 5.60 -4.31 -17.21
N ASP A 294 6.89 -4.07 -17.04
CA ASP A 294 7.96 -4.91 -17.61
C ASP A 294 8.45 -5.89 -16.52
N ARG A 295 8.06 -7.16 -16.65
CA ARG A 295 8.42 -8.23 -15.71
C ARG A 295 9.89 -8.64 -15.73
N SER A 296 10.64 -8.23 -16.76
CA SER A 296 12.07 -8.49 -16.86
C SER A 296 12.91 -7.57 -15.99
N LYS A 297 12.31 -6.46 -15.52
CA LYS A 297 12.94 -5.47 -14.64
C LYS A 297 12.50 -5.61 -13.19
N GLY A 298 13.26 -4.98 -12.31
CA GLY A 298 12.84 -4.75 -10.94
C GLY A 298 11.57 -3.91 -10.86
N ALA A 299 10.84 -4.05 -9.78
CA ALA A 299 9.61 -3.32 -9.59
C ALA A 299 9.86 -1.82 -9.36
N PRO A 300 9.00 -0.95 -9.88
CA PRO A 300 9.10 0.48 -9.70
C PRO A 300 8.58 0.94 -8.33
N ILE A 301 9.11 2.07 -7.87
CA ILE A 301 8.49 2.93 -6.88
C ILE A 301 7.93 4.13 -7.66
N TYR A 302 6.61 4.28 -7.65
CA TYR A 302 5.93 5.39 -8.33
C TYR A 302 5.78 6.58 -7.38
N ILE A 303 5.96 7.78 -7.91
CA ILE A 303 5.71 9.03 -7.19
C ILE A 303 4.64 9.80 -7.94
N LEU A 304 3.59 10.13 -7.20
CA LEU A 304 2.46 10.88 -7.71
C LEU A 304 2.43 12.27 -7.08
N GLU A 305 1.90 13.24 -7.81
CA GLU A 305 1.49 14.55 -7.31
C GLU A 305 0.04 14.76 -7.70
N GLU A 306 -0.85 14.93 -6.72
CA GLU A 306 -2.29 15.09 -6.95
C GLU A 306 -2.84 14.03 -7.93
N ASP A 307 -2.56 12.75 -7.63
CA ASP A 307 -2.95 11.57 -8.42
C ASP A 307 -2.27 11.43 -9.80
N LYS A 308 -1.39 12.32 -10.19
CA LYS A 308 -0.66 12.23 -11.45
C LYS A 308 0.71 11.61 -11.22
N LEU A 309 1.04 10.57 -11.98
CA LEU A 309 2.37 9.99 -11.98
C LEU A 309 3.39 11.01 -12.52
N ILE A 310 4.32 11.43 -11.66
CA ILE A 310 5.34 12.44 -12.00
C ILE A 310 6.75 11.85 -12.02
N SER A 311 6.99 10.72 -11.36
CA SER A 311 8.30 10.08 -11.35
C SER A 311 8.18 8.59 -11.10
N THR A 312 9.17 7.84 -11.63
CA THR A 312 9.33 6.41 -11.43
C THR A 312 10.78 6.16 -11.03
N VAL A 313 10.98 5.59 -9.85
CA VAL A 313 12.29 5.19 -9.33
C VAL A 313 12.49 3.70 -9.56
N MET A 314 13.55 3.33 -10.27
CA MET A 314 13.96 1.96 -10.58
C MET A 314 15.13 1.58 -9.67
N ALA A 315 14.82 1.13 -8.47
CA ALA A 315 15.83 0.90 -7.44
C ALA A 315 16.84 -0.17 -7.83
N LYS A 316 16.43 -1.20 -8.55
CA LYS A 316 17.31 -2.28 -8.99
C LYS A 316 18.20 -1.84 -10.15
N GLU A 317 17.64 -1.31 -11.22
CA GLU A 317 18.35 -0.99 -12.45
C GLU A 317 19.22 0.27 -12.32
N ASP A 318 18.65 1.34 -11.78
CA ASP A 318 19.31 2.64 -11.78
C ASP A 318 20.18 2.86 -10.54
N LEU A 319 19.80 2.29 -9.39
CA LEU A 319 20.48 2.48 -8.11
C LEU A 319 21.36 1.29 -7.68
N GLY A 320 21.32 0.18 -8.44
CA GLY A 320 22.14 -1.00 -8.18
C GLY A 320 21.69 -1.84 -6.98
N LEU A 321 20.49 -1.64 -6.46
CA LEU A 321 19.92 -2.40 -5.34
C LEU A 321 19.42 -3.77 -5.83
N LYS A 322 20.32 -4.72 -5.95
CA LYS A 322 20.10 -6.01 -6.66
C LYS A 322 18.89 -6.81 -6.18
N ASN A 323 18.56 -6.73 -4.89
CA ASN A 323 17.45 -7.46 -4.28
C ASN A 323 16.09 -6.75 -4.44
N PHE A 324 16.05 -5.55 -5.02
CA PHE A 324 14.81 -4.79 -5.24
C PHE A 324 14.09 -5.27 -6.51
N GLN A 325 13.90 -6.60 -6.63
CA GLN A 325 13.10 -7.19 -7.70
C GLN A 325 11.61 -6.93 -7.50
N HIS A 326 11.16 -6.93 -6.27
CA HIS A 326 9.78 -6.67 -5.86
C HIS A 326 9.78 -5.63 -4.75
N ILE A 327 9.01 -4.57 -4.87
CA ILE A 327 8.87 -3.56 -3.80
C ILE A 327 7.59 -3.88 -3.03
N HIS A 328 7.74 -4.24 -1.76
CA HIS A 328 6.58 -4.55 -0.94
C HIS A 328 5.91 -3.30 -0.39
N ASN A 329 6.71 -2.36 0.12
CA ASN A 329 6.18 -1.11 0.67
C ASN A 329 7.20 0.02 0.50
N ALA A 330 6.70 1.25 0.40
CA ALA A 330 7.50 2.45 0.37
C ALA A 330 6.75 3.61 1.02
N VAL A 331 7.45 4.42 1.83
CA VAL A 331 6.90 5.65 2.42
C VAL A 331 7.75 6.84 2.10
N LEU A 332 7.11 8.02 2.00
CA LEU A 332 7.79 9.30 1.87
C LEU A 332 8.05 9.90 3.25
N ARG A 333 9.21 10.51 3.38
CA ARG A 333 9.62 11.27 4.55
C ARG A 333 10.14 12.62 4.12
N GLU A 334 9.89 13.61 4.95
CA GLU A 334 10.53 14.93 4.84
C GLU A 334 11.39 15.17 6.07
N HIS A 335 12.64 15.59 5.85
CA HIS A 335 13.51 16.04 6.91
C HIS A 335 14.42 17.16 6.40
N GLY A 336 14.44 18.29 7.11
CA GLY A 336 15.03 19.52 6.58
C GLY A 336 14.28 19.94 5.29
N ASN A 337 15.02 20.23 4.25
CA ASN A 337 14.46 20.65 2.95
C ASN A 337 14.53 19.54 1.89
N LYS A 338 14.55 18.27 2.30
CA LYS A 338 14.69 17.12 1.40
C LYS A 338 13.61 16.09 1.63
N LEU A 339 13.25 15.42 0.55
CA LEU A 339 12.42 14.22 0.60
C LEU A 339 13.28 12.96 0.64
N TYR A 340 12.75 11.95 1.29
CA TYR A 340 13.35 10.63 1.40
C TYR A 340 12.28 9.58 1.07
N ILE A 341 12.72 8.47 0.48
CA ILE A 341 11.90 7.27 0.34
C ILE A 341 12.51 6.20 1.22
N ILE A 342 11.73 5.63 2.12
CA ILE A 342 12.10 4.41 2.85
C ILE A 342 11.37 3.27 2.16
N ALA A 343 12.10 2.27 1.67
CA ALA A 343 11.53 1.19 0.88
C ALA A 343 12.00 -0.19 1.36
N GLN A 344 11.09 -1.15 1.28
CA GLN A 344 11.36 -2.55 1.55
C GLN A 344 11.05 -3.40 0.32
N ALA A 345 12.01 -4.24 -0.04
CA ALA A 345 11.84 -5.27 -1.05
C ALA A 345 11.35 -6.58 -0.43
N TRP A 346 10.79 -7.45 -1.26
CA TRP A 346 10.33 -8.79 -0.91
C TRP A 346 10.84 -9.81 -1.92
N ASN A 347 11.20 -10.99 -1.46
CA ASN A 347 11.60 -12.16 -2.22
C ASN A 347 12.69 -11.92 -3.29
N PRO A 348 13.95 -11.70 -2.88
CA PRO A 348 14.41 -11.65 -1.50
C PRO A 348 14.08 -10.30 -0.85
N GLY A 349 13.96 -10.32 0.49
CA GLY A 349 13.79 -9.10 1.25
C GLY A 349 15.05 -8.25 1.28
N ASP A 350 14.89 -6.94 1.23
CA ASP A 350 15.95 -5.95 1.37
C ASP A 350 15.37 -4.60 1.87
N PHE A 351 16.24 -3.67 2.20
CA PHE A 351 15.89 -2.37 2.77
C PHE A 351 16.78 -1.27 2.22
N ALA A 352 16.20 -0.11 1.94
CA ALA A 352 16.96 1.08 1.60
C ALA A 352 16.25 2.36 2.04
N ILE A 353 17.04 3.39 2.34
CA ILE A 353 16.61 4.78 2.44
C ILE A 353 17.23 5.52 1.24
N LEU A 354 16.39 6.17 0.47
CA LEU A 354 16.78 6.96 -0.68
C LEU A 354 16.61 8.43 -0.35
N GLU A 355 17.58 9.26 -0.74
CA GLU A 355 17.58 10.72 -0.54
C GLU A 355 17.32 11.43 -1.85
N GLN A 356 16.43 12.42 -1.84
CA GLN A 356 16.21 13.30 -3.01
C GLN A 356 17.51 14.01 -3.40
N VAL A 357 17.80 14.03 -4.69
CA VAL A 357 18.88 14.82 -5.27
C VAL A 357 18.33 16.12 -5.86
N ASN A 358 19.03 17.21 -5.61
CA ASN A 358 18.69 18.53 -6.15
C ASN A 358 19.05 18.65 -7.62
#